data_74248659578215a8a8c9b0977f1869e1
#
_entry.id   74248659578215a8a8c9b0977f1869e1
#
_cell.length_a   1.000
_cell.length_b   1.000
_cell.length_c   1.000
_cell.angle_alpha   90.00
_cell.angle_beta   90.00
_cell.angle_gamma   90.00
#
_symmetry.space_group_name_H-M   'P 1'
#
loop_
_entity.id
_entity.type
_entity.pdbx_description
1 polymer ?
#
loop_
_entity_poly.entity_id
_entity_poly.type
_entity_poly.pdbx_seq_one_letter_code
_entity_poly.pdbx_strand_id
1 'polypeptide(L)'
;MLGRIEQLRRAGVLGVNERNSDFIMRLNPRANYPRVDDKAITKDLALEAGMAVPVLFGLIAHQGEVKKFAEIVGEHDSFVVKPAQGSGGDGILVVTGRSHRRRDAFRLSSGLLITQG
;
A
#
# COMPACT_ATOMS: atom_id res chain seq x y z
N MET A 1 -32.89 -34.38 1.60
CA MET A 1 -31.46 -34.05 1.39
C MET A 1 -31.32 -32.55 1.25
N LEU A 2 -30.49 -31.94 2.06
CA LEU A 2 -30.24 -30.51 1.98
C LEU A 2 -29.34 -30.20 0.78
N GLY A 3 -29.65 -29.13 0.05
CA GLY A 3 -28.79 -28.64 -1.01
C GLY A 3 -27.42 -28.18 -0.47
N ARG A 4 -26.39 -28.17 -1.32
CA ARG A 4 -25.02 -27.75 -0.94
C ARG A 4 -24.98 -26.36 -0.28
N ILE A 5 -25.79 -25.42 -0.77
CA ILE A 5 -25.87 -24.08 -0.23
C ILE A 5 -26.38 -24.08 1.21
N GLU A 6 -27.39 -24.91 1.50
CA GLU A 6 -27.97 -25.04 2.83
C GLU A 6 -26.99 -25.68 3.82
N GLN A 7 -26.24 -26.67 3.36
CA GLN A 7 -25.16 -27.27 4.16
C GLN A 7 -24.08 -26.26 4.53
N LEU A 8 -23.67 -25.42 3.55
CA LEU A 8 -22.69 -24.37 3.79
C LEU A 8 -23.21 -23.30 4.78
N ARG A 9 -24.46 -22.87 4.65
CA ARG A 9 -25.09 -21.95 5.60
C ARG A 9 -25.15 -22.51 7.01
N ARG A 10 -25.52 -23.78 7.16
CA ARG A 10 -25.52 -24.46 8.48
C ARG A 10 -24.11 -24.58 9.06
N ALA A 11 -23.10 -24.72 8.22
CA ALA A 11 -21.70 -24.71 8.61
C ALA A 11 -21.16 -23.31 8.93
N GLY A 12 -21.99 -22.24 8.84
CA GLY A 12 -21.58 -20.86 9.13
C GLY A 12 -20.87 -20.17 7.98
N VAL A 13 -20.92 -20.73 6.75
CA VAL A 13 -20.32 -20.08 5.58
C VAL A 13 -21.28 -19.04 5.03
N LEU A 14 -20.83 -17.79 4.98
CA LEU A 14 -21.60 -16.66 4.44
C LEU A 14 -21.43 -16.55 2.91
N GLY A 15 -22.51 -16.20 2.23
CA GLY A 15 -22.44 -15.74 0.84
C GLY A 15 -21.75 -14.38 0.72
N VAL A 16 -21.16 -14.08 -0.45
CA VAL A 16 -20.46 -12.81 -0.68
C VAL A 16 -21.35 -11.59 -0.42
N ASN A 17 -22.61 -11.63 -0.88
CA ASN A 17 -23.54 -10.52 -0.69
C ASN A 17 -23.90 -10.32 0.79
N GLU A 18 -24.18 -11.38 1.50
CA GLU A 18 -24.50 -11.35 2.93
C GLU A 18 -23.28 -10.87 3.75
N ARG A 19 -22.10 -11.37 3.44
CA ARG A 19 -20.85 -10.88 4.05
C ARG A 19 -20.68 -9.38 3.84
N ASN A 20 -20.90 -8.90 2.61
CA ASN A 20 -20.71 -7.50 2.27
C ASN A 20 -21.76 -6.60 2.91
N SER A 21 -23.05 -6.97 2.86
CA SER A 21 -24.14 -6.14 3.40
C SER A 21 -24.17 -6.14 4.92
N ASP A 22 -24.17 -7.31 5.53
CA ASP A 22 -24.50 -7.45 6.94
C ASP A 22 -23.29 -7.28 7.86
N PHE A 23 -22.09 -7.50 7.32
CA PHE A 23 -20.86 -7.39 8.10
C PHE A 23 -19.99 -6.22 7.64
N ILE A 24 -19.55 -6.22 6.38
CA ILE A 24 -18.59 -5.19 5.93
C ILE A 24 -19.21 -3.81 5.91
N MET A 25 -20.32 -3.62 5.20
CA MET A 25 -20.93 -2.29 5.07
C MET A 25 -21.56 -1.79 6.36
N ARG A 26 -22.15 -2.68 7.15
CA ARG A 26 -22.78 -2.32 8.41
C ARG A 26 -21.77 -1.94 9.49
N LEU A 27 -20.66 -2.68 9.58
CA LEU A 27 -19.66 -2.47 10.62
C LEU A 27 -18.58 -1.46 10.24
N ASN A 28 -18.47 -1.12 8.96
CA ASN A 28 -17.48 -0.18 8.45
C ASN A 28 -18.18 0.95 7.69
N PRO A 29 -18.52 2.06 8.36
CA PRO A 29 -19.11 3.20 7.70
C PRO A 29 -18.24 3.71 6.55
N ARG A 30 -18.84 3.94 5.39
CA ARG A 30 -18.15 4.33 4.15
C ARG A 30 -17.31 5.60 4.30
N ALA A 31 -17.76 6.51 5.15
CA ALA A 31 -17.05 7.74 5.46
C ALA A 31 -15.65 7.51 6.08
N ASN A 32 -15.42 6.34 6.67
CA ASN A 32 -14.14 5.99 7.27
C ASN A 32 -13.18 5.27 6.31
N TYR A 33 -13.63 4.86 5.11
CA TYR A 33 -12.80 4.14 4.16
C TYR A 33 -11.51 4.90 3.76
N PRO A 34 -11.54 6.21 3.48
CA PRO A 34 -10.32 6.94 3.14
C PRO A 34 -9.23 6.85 4.22
N ARG A 35 -9.63 6.70 5.50
CA ARG A 35 -8.68 6.60 6.63
C ARG A 35 -7.82 5.35 6.59
N VAL A 36 -8.26 4.29 5.92
CA VAL A 36 -7.53 3.02 5.81
C VAL A 36 -7.10 2.70 4.38
N ASP A 37 -7.82 3.24 3.39
CA ASP A 37 -7.50 3.01 1.99
C ASP A 37 -6.37 3.92 1.51
N ASP A 38 -6.29 5.14 2.01
CA ASP A 38 -5.20 6.07 1.73
C ASP A 38 -4.09 5.92 2.77
N LYS A 39 -2.93 5.46 2.31
CA LYS A 39 -1.79 5.18 3.18
C LYS A 39 -1.14 6.42 3.78
N ALA A 40 -1.28 7.57 3.12
CA ALA A 40 -0.79 8.84 3.66
C ALA A 40 -1.66 9.28 4.84
N ILE A 41 -2.99 9.24 4.68
CA ILE A 41 -3.95 9.56 5.75
C ILE A 41 -3.79 8.60 6.93
N THR A 42 -3.68 7.29 6.65
CA THR A 42 -3.45 6.29 7.71
C THR A 42 -2.19 6.59 8.51
N LYS A 43 -1.12 6.99 7.83
CA LYS A 43 0.15 7.32 8.47
C LYS A 43 0.03 8.55 9.36
N ASP A 44 -0.62 9.60 8.90
CA ASP A 44 -0.83 10.83 9.68
C ASP A 44 -1.63 10.53 10.95
N LEU A 45 -2.71 9.76 10.84
CA LEU A 45 -3.50 9.32 11.99
C LEU A 45 -2.68 8.47 12.97
N ALA A 46 -1.81 7.61 12.47
CA ALA A 46 -0.95 6.79 13.32
C ALA A 46 0.08 7.64 14.07
N LEU A 47 0.66 8.65 13.41
CA LEU A 47 1.57 9.61 14.03
C LEU A 47 0.87 10.43 15.11
N GLU A 48 -0.34 10.93 14.85
CA GLU A 48 -1.17 11.65 15.83
C GLU A 48 -1.49 10.78 17.04
N ALA A 49 -1.70 9.47 16.83
CA ALA A 49 -1.93 8.51 17.90
C ALA A 49 -0.65 8.06 18.64
N GLY A 50 0.51 8.59 18.29
CA GLY A 50 1.80 8.22 18.89
C GLY A 50 2.30 6.82 18.51
N MET A 51 1.80 6.26 17.42
CA MET A 51 2.24 4.96 16.93
C MET A 51 3.56 5.07 16.17
N ALA A 52 4.44 4.08 16.36
CA ALA A 52 5.66 3.99 15.57
C ALA A 52 5.34 3.65 14.11
N VAL A 53 5.80 4.50 13.20
CA VAL A 53 5.65 4.32 11.76
C VAL A 53 6.99 4.55 11.07
N PRO A 54 7.24 3.90 9.91
CA PRO A 54 8.45 4.16 9.13
C PRO A 54 8.55 5.63 8.71
N VAL A 55 9.76 6.15 8.58
CA VAL A 55 9.99 7.51 8.11
C VAL A 55 9.47 7.68 6.70
N LEU A 56 8.71 8.74 6.44
CA LEU A 56 8.30 9.14 5.11
C LEU A 56 9.32 10.16 4.57
N PHE A 57 9.99 9.80 3.49
CA PHE A 57 10.95 10.71 2.84
C PHE A 57 10.24 11.78 2.01
N GLY A 58 9.13 11.45 1.39
CA GLY A 58 8.33 12.38 0.63
C GLY A 58 7.12 11.74 -0.02
N LEU A 59 6.29 12.59 -0.58
CA LEU A 59 5.08 12.22 -1.30
C LEU A 59 5.09 12.89 -2.68
N ILE A 60 4.75 12.13 -3.71
CA ILE A 60 4.56 12.63 -5.07
C ILE A 60 3.07 12.51 -5.37
N ALA A 61 2.38 13.64 -5.45
CA ALA A 61 0.94 13.69 -5.67
C ALA A 61 0.57 13.79 -7.15
N HIS A 62 1.45 14.35 -7.98
CA HIS A 62 1.17 14.62 -9.40
C HIS A 62 2.34 14.24 -10.29
N GLN A 63 2.04 13.92 -11.56
CA GLN A 63 3.04 13.60 -12.56
C GLN A 63 4.15 14.68 -12.66
N GLY A 64 3.80 15.96 -12.53
CA GLY A 64 4.76 17.06 -12.57
C GLY A 64 5.78 17.07 -11.41
N GLU A 65 5.47 16.38 -10.32
CA GLU A 65 6.34 16.27 -9.14
C GLU A 65 7.33 15.11 -9.22
N VAL A 66 7.23 14.26 -10.22
CA VAL A 66 8.16 13.12 -10.40
C VAL A 66 9.62 13.59 -10.47
N LYS A 67 9.86 14.80 -10.99
CA LYS A 67 11.20 15.41 -11.01
C LYS A 67 11.81 15.60 -9.61
N LYS A 68 10.98 15.73 -8.58
CA LYS A 68 11.43 15.84 -7.18
C LYS A 68 11.89 14.51 -6.59
N PHE A 69 11.66 13.38 -7.29
CA PHE A 69 12.02 12.06 -6.79
C PHE A 69 13.49 11.95 -6.38
N ALA A 70 14.38 12.49 -7.22
CA ALA A 70 15.81 12.49 -6.95
C ALA A 70 16.17 13.27 -5.66
N GLU A 71 15.49 14.40 -5.43
CA GLU A 71 15.68 15.21 -4.22
C GLU A 71 15.12 14.51 -2.98
N ILE A 72 13.93 13.91 -3.09
CA ILE A 72 13.28 13.19 -2.00
C ILE A 72 14.12 11.99 -1.56
N VAL A 73 14.61 11.22 -2.52
CA VAL A 73 15.45 10.05 -2.24
C VAL A 73 16.82 10.48 -1.71
N GLY A 74 17.36 11.60 -2.21
CA GLY A 74 18.64 12.13 -1.78
C GLY A 74 19.75 11.08 -1.84
N GLU A 75 20.46 10.91 -0.73
CA GLU A 75 21.54 9.91 -0.61
C GLU A 75 21.10 8.58 -0.01
N HIS A 76 19.79 8.37 0.16
CA HIS A 76 19.29 7.10 0.68
C HIS A 76 19.55 5.96 -0.30
N ASP A 77 20.21 4.92 0.17
CA ASP A 77 20.56 3.76 -0.65
C ASP A 77 19.44 2.70 -0.67
N SER A 78 18.63 2.65 0.37
CA SER A 78 17.51 1.72 0.48
C SER A 78 16.24 2.44 0.90
N PHE A 79 15.16 2.17 0.19
CA PHE A 79 13.85 2.74 0.44
C PHE A 79 12.76 1.93 -0.26
N VAL A 80 11.51 2.25 0.06
CA VAL A 80 10.34 1.64 -0.56
C VAL A 80 9.51 2.74 -1.21
N VAL A 81 9.16 2.52 -2.48
CA VAL A 81 8.16 3.33 -3.18
C VAL A 81 6.87 2.54 -3.24
N LYS A 82 5.79 3.15 -2.80
CA LYS A 82 4.46 2.51 -2.80
C LYS A 82 3.38 3.50 -3.19
N PRO A 83 2.31 3.06 -3.88
CA PRO A 83 1.18 3.92 -4.15
C PRO A 83 0.46 4.27 -2.84
N ALA A 84 -0.05 5.51 -2.73
CA ALA A 84 -0.86 5.92 -1.58
C ALA A 84 -2.15 5.10 -1.49
N GLN A 85 -2.73 4.76 -2.63
CA GLN A 85 -3.91 3.91 -2.76
C GLN A 85 -3.56 2.62 -3.49
N GLY A 86 -4.21 1.53 -3.13
CA GLY A 86 -3.99 0.21 -3.69
C GLY A 86 -3.94 -0.87 -2.61
N SER A 87 -4.01 -2.12 -3.01
CA SER A 87 -4.04 -3.29 -2.12
C SER A 87 -3.20 -4.42 -2.68
N GLY A 88 -2.94 -5.44 -1.84
CA GLY A 88 -2.27 -6.66 -2.26
C GLY A 88 -0.79 -6.53 -2.58
N GLY A 89 -0.17 -5.40 -2.27
CA GLY A 89 1.25 -5.16 -2.57
C GLY A 89 1.54 -4.77 -4.02
N ASP A 90 0.52 -4.53 -4.83
CA ASP A 90 0.69 -4.12 -6.22
C ASP A 90 1.32 -2.71 -6.30
N GLY A 91 2.25 -2.55 -7.24
CA GLY A 91 2.95 -1.29 -7.47
C GLY A 91 3.98 -0.90 -6.41
N ILE A 92 4.37 -1.83 -5.53
CA ILE A 92 5.42 -1.59 -4.54
C ILE A 92 6.79 -1.89 -5.15
N LEU A 93 7.71 -0.93 -5.06
CA LEU A 93 9.10 -1.10 -5.43
C LEU A 93 9.97 -1.08 -4.17
N VAL A 94 10.69 -2.15 -3.93
CA VAL A 94 11.65 -2.24 -2.81
C VAL A 94 13.06 -2.08 -3.36
N VAL A 95 13.67 -0.95 -3.05
CA VAL A 95 15.05 -0.63 -3.42
C VAL A 95 15.96 -1.03 -2.29
N THR A 96 16.91 -1.92 -2.58
CA THR A 96 17.85 -2.48 -1.60
C THR A 96 19.23 -1.84 -1.64
N GLY A 97 19.51 -1.04 -2.65
CA GLY A 97 20.79 -0.35 -2.78
C GLY A 97 20.95 0.36 -4.12
N ARG A 98 22.02 1.09 -4.25
CA ARG A 98 22.45 1.70 -5.52
C ARG A 98 23.34 0.75 -6.30
N SER A 99 23.38 0.90 -7.61
CA SER A 99 24.31 0.18 -8.45
C SER A 99 25.73 0.70 -8.25
N HIS A 100 26.69 -0.21 -8.08
CA HIS A 100 28.10 0.17 -8.01
C HIS A 100 28.66 0.65 -9.36
N ARG A 101 28.01 0.26 -10.46
CA ARG A 101 28.47 0.59 -11.83
C ARG A 101 27.84 1.86 -12.38
N ARG A 102 26.63 2.21 -11.91
CA ARG A 102 25.88 3.38 -12.37
C ARG A 102 25.23 4.08 -11.17
N ARG A 103 25.63 5.28 -10.88
CA ARG A 103 25.11 6.08 -9.75
C ARG A 103 23.62 6.44 -9.90
N ASP A 104 23.11 6.46 -11.12
CA ASP A 104 21.72 6.74 -11.47
C ASP A 104 20.82 5.51 -11.46
N ALA A 105 21.36 4.34 -11.12
CA ALA A 105 20.63 3.08 -11.11
C ALA A 105 20.47 2.52 -9.69
N PHE A 106 19.26 2.06 -9.42
CA PHE A 106 18.89 1.40 -8.17
C PHE A 106 18.70 -0.10 -8.38
N ARG A 107 19.05 -0.87 -7.37
CA ARG A 107 18.81 -2.32 -7.34
C ARG A 107 17.54 -2.62 -6.59
N LEU A 108 16.61 -3.31 -7.24
CA LEU A 108 15.40 -3.82 -6.61
C LEU A 108 15.68 -5.10 -5.82
N SER A 109 14.78 -5.43 -4.91
CA SER A 109 14.80 -6.70 -4.16
C SER A 109 14.74 -7.93 -5.06
N SER A 110 14.17 -7.80 -6.27
CA SER A 110 14.17 -8.83 -7.32
C SER A 110 15.52 -9.02 -8.00
N GLY A 111 16.51 -8.18 -7.75
CA GLY A 111 17.82 -8.16 -8.43
C GLY A 111 17.84 -7.32 -9.70
N LEU A 112 16.70 -6.84 -10.19
CA LEU A 112 16.63 -5.95 -11.35
C LEU A 112 17.22 -4.57 -11.04
N LEU A 113 17.79 -3.93 -12.07
CA LEU A 113 18.27 -2.56 -12.01
C LEU A 113 17.24 -1.65 -12.69
N ILE A 114 16.91 -0.55 -12.04
CA ILE A 114 16.10 0.54 -12.61
C ILE A 114 16.92 1.82 -12.63
N THR A 115 16.73 2.63 -13.65
CA THR A 115 17.38 3.93 -13.79
C THR A 115 16.38 5.05 -13.55
N GLN A 116 16.87 6.16 -13.04
CA GLN A 116 16.16 7.44 -13.10
C GLN A 116 16.22 7.91 -14.56
N GLY A 117 15.14 7.66 -15.31
CA GLY A 117 15.02 8.13 -16.68
C GLY A 117 14.47 9.53 -16.78
#